data_561e3ce136753f1fbecfe14bce1f4a81
#
_entry.id   561e3ce136753f1fbecfe14bce1f4a81
#
_cell.length_a   1.000
_cell.length_b   1.000
_cell.length_c   1.000
_cell.angle_alpha   90.00
_cell.angle_beta   90.00
_cell.angle_gamma   90.00
#
_symmetry.space_group_name_H-M   'P 1'
#
loop_
_entity.id
_entity.type
_entity.pdbx_description
1 polymer ?
#
loop_
_entity_poly.entity_id
_entity_poly.type
_entity_poly.pdbx_seq_one_letter_code
_entity_poly.pdbx_strand_id
1 'polypeptide(L)' 'MKVERVQTGVRIEKRLLKVLKGLAEYLEMSLGDLLEGIVLHAFEGKSPFEAETLGKIEQLRAVYGVDFGSAASHRMVEE' A
#
# COMPACT_ATOMS: atom_id res chain seq x y z
N MET A 1 -15.94 17.57 4.12
CA MET A 1 -16.37 16.60 5.14
C MET A 1 -15.36 16.58 6.29
N LYS A 2 -15.85 16.61 7.50
CA LYS A 2 -14.97 16.53 8.68
C LYS A 2 -14.93 15.08 9.18
N VAL A 3 -13.73 14.62 9.53
CA VAL A 3 -13.55 13.26 10.05
C VAL A 3 -12.69 13.33 11.32
N GLU A 4 -12.82 12.31 12.14
CA GLU A 4 -11.94 12.13 13.29
C GLU A 4 -10.98 10.99 12.96
N ARG A 5 -9.66 11.24 13.09
CA ARG A 5 -8.65 10.20 12.89
C ARG A 5 -8.08 9.79 14.23
N VAL A 6 -7.83 8.51 14.35
CA VAL A 6 -7.20 7.95 15.55
C VAL A 6 -5.88 7.31 15.14
N GLN A 7 -4.96 7.26 16.09
CA GLN A 7 -3.71 6.57 15.87
C GLN A 7 -3.90 5.08 16.17
N THR A 8 -3.42 4.22 15.26
CA THR A 8 -3.47 2.79 15.45
C THR A 8 -2.16 2.16 14.96
N GLY A 9 -1.87 0.97 15.41
CA GLY A 9 -0.68 0.24 14.99
C GLY A 9 -1.05 -1.09 14.38
N VAL A 10 -0.36 -1.44 13.31
CA VAL A 10 -0.50 -2.74 12.65
C VAL A 10 0.89 -3.26 12.31
N ARG A 11 1.01 -4.58 12.17
CA ARG A 11 2.25 -5.19 11.71
C ARG A 11 2.09 -5.50 10.23
N ILE A 12 3.03 -5.02 9.43
CA ILE A 12 3.00 -5.19 7.97
C ILE A 12 4.35 -5.78 7.56
N GLU A 13 4.34 -6.64 6.56
CA GLU A 13 5.57 -7.20 6.03
C GLU A 13 6.52 -6.06 5.63
N LYS A 14 7.78 -6.21 6.00
CA LYS A 14 8.76 -5.13 5.92
C LYS A 14 8.91 -4.53 4.52
N ARG A 15 8.99 -5.38 3.49
CA ARG A 15 9.20 -4.92 2.11
C ARG A 15 7.96 -4.22 1.57
N LEU A 16 6.77 -4.73 1.92
CA LEU A 16 5.50 -4.08 1.55
C LEU A 16 5.44 -2.68 2.14
N LEU A 17 5.87 -2.52 3.39
CA LEU A 17 5.88 -1.20 4.01
C LEU A 17 6.82 -0.25 3.28
N LYS A 18 7.98 -0.74 2.84
CA LYS A 18 8.92 0.09 2.08
C LYS A 18 8.32 0.53 0.74
N VAL A 19 7.63 -0.36 0.04
CA VAL A 19 6.93 0.00 -1.20
C VAL A 19 5.87 1.04 -0.92
N LEU A 20 5.06 0.85 0.14
CA LEU A 20 4.01 1.80 0.50
C LEU A 20 4.60 3.18 0.80
N LYS A 21 5.67 3.24 1.58
CA LYS A 21 6.30 4.52 1.92
C LYS A 21 6.89 5.20 0.68
N GLY A 22 7.54 4.43 -0.19
CA GLY A 22 8.06 4.97 -1.45
C GLY A 22 6.95 5.49 -2.35
N LEU A 23 5.84 4.77 -2.42
CA LEU A 23 4.69 5.20 -3.21
C LEU A 23 4.06 6.47 -2.65
N ALA A 24 3.91 6.56 -1.33
CA ALA A 24 3.37 7.75 -0.68
C ALA A 24 4.24 8.97 -1.02
N GLU A 25 5.56 8.82 -0.93
CA GLU A 25 6.49 9.89 -1.29
C GLU A 25 6.33 10.30 -2.75
N TYR A 26 6.25 9.32 -3.66
CA TYR A 26 6.06 9.59 -5.08
C TYR A 26 4.76 10.36 -5.36
N LEU A 27 3.69 10.01 -4.64
CA LEU A 27 2.38 10.64 -4.81
C LEU A 27 2.23 11.92 -3.95
N GLU A 28 3.26 12.28 -3.19
CA GLU A 28 3.29 13.46 -2.34
C GLU A 28 2.15 13.48 -1.32
N MET A 29 1.93 12.35 -0.67
CA MET A 29 0.91 12.23 0.37
C MET A 29 1.46 11.45 1.56
N SER A 30 0.78 11.54 2.69
CA SER A 30 1.16 10.77 3.87
C SER A 30 0.82 9.30 3.67
N LEU A 31 1.48 8.43 4.43
CA LEU A 31 1.15 7.00 4.41
C LEU A 31 -0.30 6.76 4.80
N GLY A 32 -0.80 7.51 5.80
CA GLY A 32 -2.20 7.38 6.21
C GLY A 32 -3.17 7.72 5.09
N ASP A 33 -2.93 8.80 4.37
CA ASP A 33 -3.78 9.18 3.23
C ASP A 33 -3.76 8.11 2.14
N LEU A 34 -2.57 7.56 1.85
CA LEU A 34 -2.45 6.51 0.86
C LEU A 34 -3.27 5.29 1.27
N LEU A 35 -3.12 4.85 2.52
CA LEU A 35 -3.84 3.68 3.02
C LEU A 35 -5.35 3.90 3.02
N GLU A 36 -5.82 5.09 3.44
CA GLU A 36 -7.25 5.40 3.39
C GLU A 36 -7.79 5.31 1.97
N GLY A 37 -7.05 5.84 1.01
CA GLY A 37 -7.45 5.76 -0.39
C GLY A 37 -7.54 4.33 -0.90
N ILE A 38 -6.55 3.51 -0.58
CA ILE A 38 -6.54 2.10 -0.96
C ILE A 38 -7.77 1.38 -0.36
N VAL A 39 -8.01 1.59 0.94
CA VAL A 39 -9.12 0.95 1.64
C VAL A 39 -10.46 1.35 1.04
N LEU A 40 -10.67 2.65 0.80
CA LEU A 40 -11.94 3.12 0.25
C LEU A 40 -12.21 2.55 -1.13
N HIS A 41 -11.18 2.51 -1.99
CA HIS A 41 -11.34 1.90 -3.31
C HIS A 41 -11.62 0.40 -3.21
N ALA A 42 -10.92 -0.29 -2.31
CA ALA A 42 -11.13 -1.71 -2.11
C ALA A 42 -12.56 -2.00 -1.65
N PHE A 43 -13.10 -1.17 -0.75
CA PHE A 43 -14.47 -1.33 -0.27
C PHE A 43 -15.49 -1.19 -1.40
N GLU A 44 -15.19 -0.39 -2.41
CA GLU A 44 -16.07 -0.19 -3.56
C GLU A 44 -15.79 -1.16 -4.71
N GLY A 45 -14.83 -2.06 -4.53
CA GLY A 45 -14.44 -3.00 -5.57
C GLY A 45 -13.72 -2.34 -6.73
N LYS A 46 -13.09 -1.19 -6.50
CA LYS A 46 -12.38 -0.44 -7.53
C LYS A 46 -10.88 -0.56 -7.34
N SER A 47 -10.13 -0.49 -8.44
CA SER A 47 -8.68 -0.37 -8.37
C SER A 47 -8.30 1.03 -7.88
N PRO A 48 -7.43 1.15 -6.88
CA PRO A 48 -7.05 2.47 -6.37
C PRO A 48 -6.04 3.20 -7.25
N PHE A 49 -5.47 2.56 -8.27
CA PHE A 49 -4.36 3.13 -9.01
C PHE A 49 -4.59 3.05 -10.52
N GLU A 50 -4.17 4.11 -11.22
CA GLU A 50 -4.13 4.15 -12.66
C GLU A 50 -2.88 3.43 -13.19
N ALA A 51 -2.84 3.18 -14.50
CA ALA A 51 -1.76 2.42 -15.14
C ALA A 51 -0.37 3.00 -14.84
N GLU A 52 -0.23 4.33 -14.86
CA GLU A 52 1.04 4.99 -14.58
C GLU A 52 1.52 4.69 -13.15
N THR A 53 0.61 4.79 -12.18
CA THR A 53 0.95 4.50 -10.79
C THR A 53 1.24 3.01 -10.59
N LEU A 54 0.50 2.14 -11.26
CA LEU A 54 0.79 0.70 -11.20
C LEU A 54 2.18 0.39 -11.73
N GLY A 55 2.62 1.09 -12.78
CA GLY A 55 3.99 0.97 -13.31
C GLY A 55 5.02 1.37 -12.27
N LYS A 56 4.76 2.45 -11.53
CA LYS A 56 5.66 2.89 -10.46
C LYS A 56 5.71 1.87 -9.32
N ILE A 57 4.57 1.29 -8.98
CA ILE A 57 4.51 0.23 -7.97
C ILE A 57 5.38 -0.96 -8.37
N GLU A 58 5.33 -1.37 -9.64
CA GLU A 58 6.17 -2.46 -10.11
C GLU A 58 7.65 -2.14 -9.99
N GLN A 59 8.05 -0.90 -10.26
CA GLN A 59 9.43 -0.46 -10.07
C GLN A 59 9.84 -0.55 -8.60
N LEU A 60 9.00 -0.08 -7.69
CA LEU A 60 9.29 -0.12 -6.26
C LEU A 60 9.34 -1.56 -5.75
N ARG A 61 8.45 -2.42 -6.23
CA ARG A 61 8.48 -3.84 -5.86
C ARG A 61 9.81 -4.48 -6.27
N ALA A 62 10.30 -4.15 -7.46
CA ALA A 62 11.59 -4.65 -7.91
C ALA A 62 12.73 -4.14 -7.03
N VAL A 63 12.71 -2.85 -6.67
CA VAL A 63 13.73 -2.23 -5.83
C VAL A 63 13.81 -2.92 -4.47
N TYR A 64 12.67 -3.21 -3.86
CA TYR A 64 12.61 -3.76 -2.50
C TYR A 64 12.44 -5.29 -2.46
N GLY A 65 12.48 -5.93 -3.61
CA GLY A 65 12.47 -7.40 -3.68
C GLY A 65 11.13 -8.04 -3.31
N VAL A 66 10.01 -7.35 -3.60
CA VAL A 66 8.68 -7.92 -3.37
C VAL A 66 8.34 -8.81 -4.56
N ASP A 67 8.55 -10.12 -4.38
CA ASP A 67 8.37 -11.12 -5.43
C ASP A 67 7.12 -11.98 -5.22
N PHE A 68 6.23 -11.55 -4.37
CA PHE A 68 4.96 -12.24 -4.08
C PHE A 68 3.80 -11.28 -4.34
N GLY A 69 2.62 -11.82 -4.51
CA GLY A 69 1.42 -11.06 -4.83
C GLY A 69 0.26 -11.43 -3.92
N SER A 70 -0.96 -11.08 -4.36
CA SER A 70 -2.18 -11.26 -3.58
C SER A 70 -2.42 -12.71 -3.15
N ALA A 71 -1.92 -13.68 -3.89
CA ALA A 71 -2.05 -15.09 -3.53
C ALA A 71 -1.39 -15.42 -2.17
N ALA A 72 -0.39 -14.61 -1.77
CA ALA A 72 0.27 -14.79 -0.47
C ALA A 72 -0.50 -14.15 0.69
N SER A 73 -1.53 -13.38 0.39
CA SER A 73 -2.32 -12.69 1.42
C SER A 73 -2.88 -13.71 2.41
N HIS A 74 -2.74 -13.39 3.70
CA HIS A 74 -3.19 -14.23 4.83
C HIS A 74 -2.45 -15.56 4.96
N ARG A 75 -1.38 -15.77 4.19
CA ARG A 75 -0.61 -17.03 4.19
C ARG A 75 0.84 -16.82 4.57
N MET A 76 1.25 -15.59 4.84
CA MET A 76 2.63 -15.29 5.19
C MET A 76 2.92 -15.68 6.62
N VAL A 77 4.07 -16.34 6.82
CA VAL A 77 4.50 -16.76 8.14
C VAL A 77 5.59 -15.80 8.61
N GLU A 78 5.41 -15.24 9.81
CA GLU A 78 6.38 -14.30 10.38
C GLU A 78 7.51 -15.09 11.04
N GLU A 79 8.74 -14.68 10.73
CA GLU A 79 9.94 -15.25 11.36
C GLU A 79 10.23 -14.62 12.71
#